data_a9c500703af3d9f22846c89e5372399d
#
_entry.id   a9c500703af3d9f22846c89e5372399d
#
_cell.length_a   1.000
_cell.length_b   1.000
_cell.length_c   1.000
_cell.angle_alpha   90.00
_cell.angle_beta   90.00
_cell.angle_gamma   90.00
#
_symmetry.space_group_name_H-M   'P 1'
#
loop_
_entity.id
_entity.type
_entity.pdbx_description
1 polymer ?
#
loop_
_entity_poly.entity_id
_entity_poly.type
_entity_poly.pdbx_seq_one_letter_code
_entity_poly.pdbx_strand_id
1 'polypeptide(L)'
;MATIQRDELPSGAMRSEQRARRPRPVLWWSGAGVVLLAFQLFVLARWVFGPNFTSTDPGPNELPAWKALVFNALQIAIPVAAVALLYLWVIRPWRKHGFLTTDAMIALAASTVFFWDMVMNYTSVTLFYNSHLINRGAWANGAWPTWTSPHANKLPEPLLIVPPAYTALVFSQVIVILWLLRKIKARRPRLGVVGIVATIVAGLTLSDTLVEGLVLRTGVYAYPGGIRAITLFAGETYQIPLSETLLFGGFALGAIACLSYFRDDRGRTIVERGISTLHLSFKGKQVVKFLAIYGAIHLGFVVLYMFPQQWFGTHSDPFPPGYPSYMVNDMCSSGADGHTCPGPGVPMPRPARSP
;
A
#
# COMPACT_ATOMS: atom_id res chain seq x y z
N MET A 1 14.83 -53.78 52.41
CA MET A 1 14.95 -52.36 52.01
C MET A 1 15.60 -52.33 50.64
N ALA A 2 14.81 -52.13 49.59
CA ALA A 2 15.29 -52.07 48.21
C ALA A 2 15.35 -50.57 47.82
N THR A 3 16.55 -50.11 47.49
CA THR A 3 16.82 -48.74 47.08
C THR A 3 16.50 -48.63 45.60
N ILE A 4 15.51 -47.80 45.25
CA ILE A 4 15.15 -47.51 43.85
C ILE A 4 16.14 -46.46 43.34
N GLN A 5 16.98 -46.85 42.39
CA GLN A 5 17.84 -45.97 41.62
C GLN A 5 16.98 -45.19 40.63
N ARG A 6 16.93 -43.85 40.78
CA ARG A 6 16.33 -42.94 39.78
C ARG A 6 17.31 -42.79 38.61
N ASP A 7 16.96 -43.33 37.46
CA ASP A 7 17.65 -43.01 36.20
C ASP A 7 17.44 -41.50 35.85
N GLU A 8 18.50 -40.75 35.98
CA GLU A 8 18.57 -39.36 35.46
C GLU A 8 18.70 -39.40 33.94
N LEU A 9 17.61 -39.08 33.23
CA LEU A 9 17.63 -38.86 31.80
C LEU A 9 18.55 -37.65 31.48
N PRO A 10 19.41 -37.74 30.46
CA PRO A 10 20.39 -36.73 30.17
C PRO A 10 19.73 -35.41 29.74
N SER A 11 19.94 -34.37 30.53
CA SER A 11 19.42 -33.00 30.36
C SER A 11 19.81 -32.33 29.03
N GLY A 12 20.70 -32.93 28.25
CA GLY A 12 21.14 -32.47 26.93
C GLY A 12 20.12 -32.71 25.80
N ALA A 13 19.39 -33.84 25.86
CA ALA A 13 18.43 -34.19 24.82
C ALA A 13 17.20 -33.28 24.83
N MET A 14 16.66 -32.94 26.00
CA MET A 14 15.54 -32.03 26.13
C MET A 14 15.87 -30.57 25.69
N ARG A 15 17.12 -30.13 25.87
CA ARG A 15 17.55 -28.80 25.37
C ARG A 15 17.70 -28.74 23.84
N SER A 16 18.05 -29.84 23.20
CA SER A 16 18.16 -29.91 21.73
C SER A 16 16.78 -29.95 21.05
N GLU A 17 15.81 -30.69 21.61
CA GLU A 17 14.44 -30.73 21.09
C GLU A 17 13.67 -29.41 21.27
N GLN A 18 13.86 -28.72 22.41
CA GLN A 18 13.27 -27.38 22.60
C GLN A 18 13.90 -26.33 21.68
N ARG A 19 15.15 -26.47 21.25
CA ARG A 19 15.77 -25.61 20.23
C ARG A 19 15.18 -25.83 18.84
N ALA A 20 14.76 -27.05 18.51
CA ALA A 20 14.19 -27.39 17.19
C ALA A 20 12.77 -26.84 16.96
N ARG A 21 12.03 -26.51 18.03
CA ARG A 21 10.62 -26.06 17.97
C ARG A 21 10.40 -24.55 18.06
N ARG A 22 11.44 -23.73 18.09
CA ARG A 22 11.22 -22.28 18.11
C ARG A 22 10.63 -21.82 16.78
N PRO A 23 9.44 -21.16 16.78
CA PRO A 23 8.86 -20.65 15.56
C PRO A 23 9.84 -19.69 14.90
N ARG A 24 9.94 -19.76 13.58
CA ARG A 24 10.81 -18.92 12.75
C ARG A 24 9.95 -17.99 11.89
N PRO A 25 9.36 -16.91 12.46
CA PRO A 25 8.48 -16.01 11.72
C PRO A 25 9.10 -15.51 10.42
N VAL A 26 10.43 -15.29 10.41
CA VAL A 26 11.15 -14.82 9.23
C VAL A 26 10.98 -15.73 8.01
N LEU A 27 10.82 -17.05 8.18
CA LEU A 27 10.63 -17.96 7.06
C LEU A 27 9.22 -17.84 6.44
N TRP A 28 8.20 -17.70 7.27
CA TRP A 28 6.83 -17.50 6.81
C TRP A 28 6.69 -16.17 6.06
N TRP A 29 7.17 -15.10 6.67
CA TRP A 29 7.11 -13.78 6.06
C TRP A 29 7.97 -13.66 4.81
N SER A 30 9.14 -14.29 4.77
CA SER A 30 9.95 -14.30 3.54
C SER A 30 9.32 -15.15 2.44
N GLY A 31 8.66 -16.25 2.77
CA GLY A 31 7.88 -17.04 1.81
C GLY A 31 6.75 -16.20 1.20
N ALA A 32 5.96 -15.52 2.02
CA ALA A 32 4.96 -14.56 1.56
C ALA A 32 5.58 -13.47 0.67
N GLY A 33 6.73 -12.93 1.09
CA GLY A 33 7.45 -11.91 0.31
C GLY A 33 7.90 -12.40 -1.06
N VAL A 34 8.39 -13.63 -1.17
CA VAL A 34 8.74 -14.23 -2.47
C VAL A 34 7.53 -14.33 -3.38
N VAL A 35 6.41 -14.85 -2.87
CA VAL A 35 5.18 -15.03 -3.66
C VAL A 35 4.65 -13.68 -4.14
N LEU A 36 4.54 -12.70 -3.23
CA LEU A 36 4.01 -11.38 -3.56
C LEU A 36 4.91 -10.61 -4.54
N LEU A 37 6.23 -10.64 -4.32
CA LEU A 37 7.19 -10.00 -5.23
C LEU A 37 7.19 -10.65 -6.62
N ALA A 38 7.19 -11.97 -6.67
CA ALA A 38 7.14 -12.70 -7.95
C ALA A 38 5.84 -12.40 -8.70
N PHE A 39 4.70 -12.37 -8.00
CA PHE A 39 3.41 -12.01 -8.58
C PHE A 39 3.41 -10.57 -9.14
N GLN A 40 3.91 -9.60 -8.38
CA GLN A 40 3.98 -8.21 -8.84
C GLN A 40 4.88 -8.05 -10.06
N LEU A 41 6.06 -8.65 -10.04
CA LEU A 41 6.97 -8.63 -11.19
C LEU A 41 6.35 -9.29 -12.43
N PHE A 42 5.64 -10.41 -12.25
CA PHE A 42 4.92 -11.07 -13.32
C PHE A 42 3.84 -10.17 -13.93
N VAL A 43 3.00 -9.54 -13.10
CA VAL A 43 1.92 -8.65 -13.57
C VAL A 43 2.49 -7.43 -14.27
N LEU A 44 3.48 -6.76 -13.67
CA LEU A 44 4.10 -5.57 -14.27
C LEU A 44 4.80 -5.90 -15.58
N ALA A 45 5.50 -7.03 -15.67
CA ALA A 45 6.13 -7.47 -16.91
C ALA A 45 5.08 -7.73 -18.00
N ARG A 46 4.01 -8.46 -17.68
CA ARG A 46 2.91 -8.69 -18.64
C ARG A 46 2.23 -7.40 -19.11
N TRP A 47 2.10 -6.43 -18.22
CA TRP A 47 1.53 -5.14 -18.56
C TRP A 47 2.45 -4.34 -19.48
N VAL A 48 3.72 -4.15 -19.09
CA VAL A 48 4.68 -3.34 -19.86
C VAL A 48 4.94 -3.91 -21.26
N PHE A 49 5.02 -5.24 -21.39
CA PHE A 49 5.26 -5.92 -22.66
C PHE A 49 3.97 -6.38 -23.36
N GLY A 50 2.81 -6.07 -22.78
CA GLY A 50 1.52 -6.48 -23.32
C GLY A 50 0.89 -5.43 -24.26
N PRO A 51 -0.17 -5.81 -25.00
CA PRO A 51 -0.85 -4.91 -25.93
C PRO A 51 -1.64 -3.79 -25.25
N ASN A 52 -1.91 -3.91 -23.96
CA ASN A 52 -2.72 -2.98 -23.17
C ASN A 52 -1.90 -1.88 -22.48
N PHE A 53 -0.61 -1.75 -22.80
CA PHE A 53 0.24 -0.66 -22.32
C PHE A 53 -0.01 0.62 -23.12
N THR A 54 -1.22 1.15 -23.00
CA THR A 54 -1.75 2.29 -23.77
C THR A 54 -2.32 3.35 -22.83
N SER A 55 -2.24 4.62 -23.24
CA SER A 55 -2.84 5.72 -22.47
C SER A 55 -4.36 5.66 -22.53
N THR A 56 -5.00 6.02 -21.42
CA THR A 56 -6.46 6.22 -21.36
C THR A 56 -6.81 7.55 -22.01
N ASP A 57 -7.83 7.56 -22.86
CA ASP A 57 -8.35 8.76 -23.49
C ASP A 57 -9.07 9.65 -22.44
N PRO A 58 -8.75 10.94 -22.34
CA PRO A 58 -9.42 11.85 -21.41
C PRO A 58 -10.86 12.22 -21.82
N GLY A 59 -11.28 11.92 -23.05
CA GLY A 59 -12.60 12.29 -23.56
C GLY A 59 -12.75 13.78 -23.88
N PRO A 60 -14.00 14.28 -24.08
CA PRO A 60 -14.25 15.58 -24.67
C PRO A 60 -14.10 16.79 -23.73
N ASN A 61 -14.05 16.59 -22.41
CA ASN A 61 -13.95 17.72 -21.50
C ASN A 61 -12.52 18.26 -21.46
N GLU A 62 -12.40 19.58 -21.66
CA GLU A 62 -11.12 20.28 -21.57
C GLU A 62 -10.63 20.38 -20.11
N LEU A 63 -9.33 20.22 -19.92
CA LEU A 63 -8.70 20.45 -18.64
C LEU A 63 -8.48 21.95 -18.42
N PRO A 64 -8.97 22.54 -17.32
CA PRO A 64 -8.69 23.94 -16.98
C PRO A 64 -7.19 24.23 -16.93
N ALA A 65 -6.76 25.36 -17.51
CA ALA A 65 -5.34 25.71 -17.63
C ALA A 65 -4.58 25.70 -16.29
N TRP A 66 -5.21 26.15 -15.22
CA TRP A 66 -4.57 26.12 -13.88
C TRP A 66 -4.35 24.68 -13.38
N LYS A 67 -5.27 23.74 -13.69
CA LYS A 67 -5.07 22.32 -13.36
C LYS A 67 -3.92 21.72 -14.17
N ALA A 68 -3.81 22.04 -15.45
CA ALA A 68 -2.70 21.61 -16.27
C ALA A 68 -1.35 22.07 -15.70
N LEU A 69 -1.26 23.34 -15.25
CA LEU A 69 -0.07 23.85 -14.59
C LEU A 69 0.25 23.07 -13.30
N VAL A 70 -0.74 22.84 -12.44
CA VAL A 70 -0.59 22.07 -11.20
C VAL A 70 -0.14 20.63 -11.52
N PHE A 71 -0.74 19.98 -12.49
CA PHE A 71 -0.38 18.61 -12.87
C PHE A 71 1.06 18.51 -13.37
N ASN A 72 1.48 19.44 -14.24
CA ASN A 72 2.86 19.48 -14.70
C ASN A 72 3.85 19.69 -13.55
N ALA A 73 3.53 20.60 -12.62
CA ALA A 73 4.35 20.82 -11.43
C ALA A 73 4.44 19.56 -10.53
N LEU A 74 3.30 18.90 -10.26
CA LEU A 74 3.26 17.70 -9.43
C LEU A 74 3.97 16.52 -10.08
N GLN A 75 3.82 16.32 -11.39
CA GLN A 75 4.50 15.26 -12.16
C GLN A 75 6.03 15.44 -12.23
N ILE A 76 6.54 16.60 -11.89
CA ILE A 76 7.98 16.84 -11.73
C ILE A 76 8.37 16.74 -10.24
N ALA A 77 7.65 17.46 -9.38
CA ALA A 77 8.01 17.61 -7.97
C ALA A 77 7.96 16.28 -7.20
N ILE A 78 6.92 15.47 -7.42
CA ILE A 78 6.74 14.20 -6.69
C ILE A 78 7.84 13.19 -7.02
N PRO A 79 8.18 12.89 -8.30
CA PRO A 79 9.30 12.03 -8.63
C PRO A 79 10.66 12.55 -8.12
N VAL A 80 10.91 13.85 -8.23
CA VAL A 80 12.16 14.45 -7.72
C VAL A 80 12.25 14.27 -6.20
N ALA A 81 11.17 14.55 -5.47
CA ALA A 81 11.11 14.31 -4.02
C ALA A 81 11.32 12.82 -3.68
N ALA A 82 10.66 11.91 -4.40
CA ALA A 82 10.81 10.47 -4.19
C ALA A 82 12.26 10.00 -4.38
N VAL A 83 12.93 10.45 -5.45
CA VAL A 83 14.34 10.13 -5.70
C VAL A 83 15.24 10.68 -4.59
N ALA A 84 15.04 11.92 -4.17
CA ALA A 84 15.80 12.54 -3.09
C ALA A 84 15.62 11.77 -1.77
N LEU A 85 14.38 11.38 -1.43
CA LEU A 85 14.08 10.65 -0.20
C LEU A 85 14.59 9.21 -0.24
N LEU A 86 14.51 8.52 -1.38
CA LEU A 86 15.13 7.20 -1.55
C LEU A 86 16.66 7.29 -1.41
N TYR A 87 17.28 8.35 -1.93
CA TYR A 87 18.71 8.59 -1.68
C TYR A 87 18.99 8.73 -0.18
N LEU A 88 18.23 9.55 0.53
CA LEU A 88 18.44 9.81 1.97
C LEU A 88 18.17 8.60 2.84
N TRP A 89 17.11 7.83 2.56
CA TRP A 89 16.65 6.74 3.41
C TRP A 89 17.25 5.38 3.06
N VAL A 90 17.69 5.21 1.81
CA VAL A 90 18.19 3.92 1.31
C VAL A 90 19.65 4.01 0.88
N ILE A 91 19.97 4.86 -0.11
CA ILE A 91 21.30 4.86 -0.74
C ILE A 91 22.38 5.38 0.22
N ARG A 92 22.13 6.50 0.90
CA ARG A 92 23.09 7.09 1.85
C ARG A 92 23.39 6.16 3.02
N PRO A 93 22.40 5.54 3.74
CA PRO A 93 22.67 4.53 4.76
C PRO A 93 23.37 3.29 4.21
N TRP A 94 22.99 2.81 3.04
CA TRP A 94 23.65 1.67 2.41
C TRP A 94 25.14 1.95 2.12
N ARG A 95 25.47 3.11 1.56
CA ARG A 95 26.87 3.52 1.34
C ARG A 95 27.65 3.62 2.64
N LYS A 96 27.02 4.10 3.71
CA LYS A 96 27.65 4.26 5.02
C LYS A 96 27.92 2.90 5.70
N HIS A 97 27.02 1.95 5.61
CA HIS A 97 27.10 0.69 6.36
C HIS A 97 27.56 -0.51 5.52
N GLY A 98 27.57 -0.42 4.20
CA GLY A 98 27.90 -1.51 3.28
C GLY A 98 26.78 -2.54 3.11
N PHE A 99 25.60 -2.32 3.73
CA PHE A 99 24.44 -3.17 3.63
C PHE A 99 23.13 -2.38 3.84
N LEU A 100 21.99 -2.94 3.40
CA LEU A 100 20.68 -2.31 3.63
C LEU A 100 20.29 -2.46 5.11
N THR A 101 20.06 -1.33 5.76
CA THR A 101 19.53 -1.31 7.13
C THR A 101 18.05 -1.75 7.15
N THR A 102 17.54 -2.17 8.30
CA THR A 102 16.12 -2.52 8.45
C THR A 102 15.21 -1.36 8.06
N ASP A 103 15.57 -0.11 8.39
CA ASP A 103 14.82 1.09 7.98
C ASP A 103 14.82 1.28 6.46
N ALA A 104 15.95 1.07 5.80
CA ALA A 104 16.03 1.12 4.34
C ALA A 104 15.19 0.03 3.67
N MET A 105 15.15 -1.18 4.25
CA MET A 105 14.30 -2.27 3.77
C MET A 105 12.81 -1.95 3.92
N ILE A 106 12.41 -1.34 5.05
CA ILE A 106 11.02 -0.88 5.27
C ILE A 106 10.68 0.22 4.26
N ALA A 107 11.55 1.20 4.05
CA ALA A 107 11.34 2.27 3.09
C ALA A 107 11.14 1.73 1.66
N LEU A 108 12.00 0.80 1.21
CA LEU A 108 11.86 0.16 -0.10
C LEU A 108 10.56 -0.62 -0.22
N ALA A 109 10.23 -1.45 0.77
CA ALA A 109 9.00 -2.23 0.74
C ALA A 109 7.75 -1.34 0.75
N ALA A 110 7.73 -0.30 1.60
CA ALA A 110 6.62 0.65 1.64
C ALA A 110 6.46 1.46 0.35
N SER A 111 7.57 1.80 -0.32
CA SER A 111 7.54 2.52 -1.60
C SER A 111 6.95 1.71 -2.76
N THR A 112 6.80 0.40 -2.61
CA THR A 112 6.29 -0.49 -3.66
C THR A 112 4.85 -0.96 -3.44
N VAL A 113 4.20 -0.56 -2.34
CA VAL A 113 2.80 -0.94 -2.08
C VAL A 113 1.81 -0.28 -3.04
N PHE A 114 2.22 0.75 -3.81
CA PHE A 114 1.44 1.34 -4.88
C PHE A 114 0.88 0.30 -5.87
N PHE A 115 1.56 -0.83 -6.01
CA PHE A 115 1.09 -1.92 -6.88
C PHE A 115 -0.35 -2.34 -6.57
N TRP A 116 -0.78 -2.23 -5.32
CA TRP A 116 -2.12 -2.62 -4.89
C TRP A 116 -3.18 -1.55 -5.13
N ASP A 117 -2.80 -0.35 -5.52
CA ASP A 117 -3.70 0.80 -5.65
C ASP A 117 -4.90 0.50 -6.56
N MET A 118 -4.66 -0.13 -7.70
CA MET A 118 -5.73 -0.53 -8.62
C MET A 118 -6.77 -1.49 -8.00
N VAL A 119 -6.43 -2.21 -6.91
CA VAL A 119 -7.36 -3.11 -6.23
C VAL A 119 -8.52 -2.35 -5.59
N MET A 120 -8.37 -1.04 -5.37
CA MET A 120 -9.46 -0.15 -4.97
C MET A 120 -10.70 -0.32 -5.86
N ASN A 121 -10.48 -0.54 -7.15
CA ASN A 121 -11.51 -0.67 -8.16
C ASN A 121 -11.81 -2.13 -8.54
N TYR A 122 -11.48 -3.11 -7.69
CA TYR A 122 -11.63 -4.52 -8.06
C TYR A 122 -13.10 -4.99 -8.09
N THR A 123 -13.91 -4.62 -7.10
CA THR A 123 -15.34 -4.99 -7.03
C THR A 123 -16.24 -3.96 -7.67
N SER A 124 -16.00 -2.70 -7.41
CA SER A 124 -16.71 -1.52 -7.93
C SER A 124 -15.73 -0.37 -8.03
N VAL A 125 -16.09 0.66 -8.79
CA VAL A 125 -15.24 1.85 -8.89
C VAL A 125 -15.34 2.67 -7.62
N THR A 126 -14.23 2.83 -6.91
CA THR A 126 -14.15 3.65 -5.68
C THR A 126 -13.18 4.81 -5.82
N LEU A 127 -12.30 4.76 -6.82
CA LEU A 127 -11.25 5.74 -7.07
C LEU A 127 -11.21 6.06 -8.57
N PHE A 128 -11.20 7.35 -8.90
CA PHE A 128 -10.90 7.85 -10.24
C PHE A 128 -9.55 8.56 -10.24
N TYR A 129 -8.71 8.26 -11.22
CA TYR A 129 -7.57 9.09 -11.58
C TYR A 129 -7.85 9.93 -12.82
N ASN A 130 -7.27 11.12 -12.87
CA ASN A 130 -7.36 12.02 -13.99
C ASN A 130 -6.50 11.53 -15.17
N SER A 131 -7.11 11.23 -16.31
CA SER A 131 -6.42 10.67 -17.48
C SER A 131 -5.58 11.68 -18.26
N HIS A 132 -5.67 12.98 -17.97
CA HIS A 132 -4.69 13.96 -18.47
C HIS A 132 -3.30 13.83 -17.83
N LEU A 133 -3.18 13.12 -16.71
CA LEU A 133 -1.88 12.76 -16.14
C LEU A 133 -1.21 11.71 -17.01
N ILE A 134 0.13 11.72 -17.06
CA ILE A 134 0.90 10.74 -17.83
C ILE A 134 0.62 9.34 -17.30
N ASN A 135 -0.05 8.53 -18.12
CA ASN A 135 -0.45 7.16 -17.81
C ASN A 135 -0.22 6.21 -18.97
N ARG A 136 -0.32 4.92 -18.71
CA ARG A 136 -0.34 3.83 -19.70
C ARG A 136 -1.44 2.83 -19.36
N GLY A 137 -2.62 3.33 -18.98
CA GLY A 137 -3.70 2.52 -18.42
C GLY A 137 -3.34 1.98 -17.02
N ALA A 138 -3.88 0.85 -16.68
CA ALA A 138 -3.62 0.16 -15.41
C ALA A 138 -3.01 -1.22 -15.63
N TRP A 139 -2.14 -1.67 -14.74
CA TRP A 139 -1.58 -3.03 -14.78
C TRP A 139 -2.59 -4.13 -14.44
N ALA A 140 -3.85 -3.78 -14.12
CA ALA A 140 -4.96 -4.72 -14.10
C ALA A 140 -5.40 -5.14 -15.50
N ASN A 141 -5.25 -4.28 -16.52
CA ASN A 141 -5.78 -4.50 -17.84
C ASN A 141 -5.02 -5.61 -18.60
N GLY A 142 -5.60 -6.80 -18.64
CA GLY A 142 -5.05 -7.97 -19.33
C GLY A 142 -3.79 -8.59 -18.70
N ALA A 143 -3.22 -7.99 -17.66
CA ALA A 143 -1.99 -8.48 -17.03
C ALA A 143 -2.25 -9.22 -15.72
N TRP A 144 -3.23 -8.82 -14.94
CA TRP A 144 -3.63 -9.48 -13.70
C TRP A 144 -4.43 -10.75 -13.99
N PRO A 145 -4.01 -11.94 -13.52
CA PRO A 145 -4.60 -13.22 -13.93
C PRO A 145 -6.09 -13.38 -13.65
N THR A 146 -6.59 -12.73 -12.60
CA THR A 146 -8.00 -12.83 -12.16
C THR A 146 -8.83 -11.59 -12.51
N TRP A 147 -8.22 -10.58 -13.10
CA TRP A 147 -8.88 -9.33 -13.44
C TRP A 147 -9.08 -9.25 -14.96
N THR A 148 -10.31 -9.46 -15.38
CA THR A 148 -10.70 -9.52 -16.78
C THR A 148 -11.73 -8.45 -17.14
N SER A 149 -11.76 -7.35 -16.38
CA SER A 149 -12.69 -6.24 -16.66
C SER A 149 -12.42 -5.64 -18.03
N PRO A 150 -13.41 -5.53 -18.92
CA PRO A 150 -13.27 -4.87 -20.21
C PRO A 150 -13.00 -3.36 -20.07
N HIS A 151 -13.29 -2.75 -18.93
CA HIS A 151 -13.03 -1.34 -18.67
C HIS A 151 -11.78 -1.09 -17.81
N ALA A 152 -10.94 -2.09 -17.58
CA ALA A 152 -9.71 -1.88 -16.83
C ALA A 152 -8.76 -0.87 -17.50
N ASN A 153 -8.81 -0.73 -18.84
CA ASN A 153 -8.08 0.28 -19.58
C ASN A 153 -8.59 1.71 -19.34
N LYS A 154 -9.79 1.87 -18.79
CA LYS A 154 -10.40 3.16 -18.45
C LYS A 154 -10.13 3.62 -17.02
N LEU A 155 -9.29 2.90 -16.29
CA LEU A 155 -8.84 3.20 -14.94
C LEU A 155 -7.32 3.49 -14.99
N PRO A 156 -6.90 4.70 -15.40
CA PRO A 156 -5.49 5.01 -15.54
C PRO A 156 -4.79 5.04 -14.20
N GLU A 157 -3.53 4.60 -14.19
CA GLU A 157 -2.62 4.74 -13.06
C GLU A 157 -1.54 5.76 -13.45
N PRO A 158 -1.58 7.01 -12.95
CA PRO A 158 -0.61 8.04 -13.32
C PRO A 158 0.80 7.70 -12.89
N LEU A 159 1.69 7.43 -13.85
CA LEU A 159 3.03 6.86 -13.61
C LEU A 159 3.97 7.81 -12.86
N LEU A 160 3.83 9.12 -13.07
CA LEU A 160 4.67 10.13 -12.41
C LEU A 160 4.05 10.64 -11.10
N ILE A 161 2.86 10.15 -10.73
CA ILE A 161 2.19 10.48 -9.48
C ILE A 161 2.14 9.25 -8.57
N VAL A 162 1.45 8.17 -8.97
CA VAL A 162 1.14 7.04 -8.09
C VAL A 162 2.40 6.37 -7.55
N PRO A 163 3.29 5.77 -8.34
CA PRO A 163 4.46 5.08 -7.77
C PRO A 163 5.36 6.00 -6.93
N PRO A 164 5.74 7.22 -7.36
CA PRO A 164 6.63 8.06 -6.56
C PRO A 164 5.93 8.71 -5.36
N ALA A 165 4.60 8.92 -5.37
CA ALA A 165 3.87 9.45 -4.22
C ALA A 165 3.91 8.52 -3.02
N TYR A 166 3.91 7.21 -3.22
CA TYR A 166 4.05 6.24 -2.13
C TYR A 166 5.38 6.38 -1.38
N THR A 167 6.43 6.84 -2.06
CA THR A 167 7.69 7.23 -1.39
C THR A 167 7.60 8.63 -0.80
N ALA A 168 7.21 9.61 -1.61
CA ALA A 168 7.34 11.02 -1.28
C ALA A 168 6.29 11.52 -0.27
N LEU A 169 5.04 11.09 -0.42
CA LEU A 169 3.93 11.55 0.42
C LEU A 169 3.55 10.50 1.47
N VAL A 170 3.35 9.26 1.04
CA VAL A 170 2.81 8.20 1.89
C VAL A 170 3.81 7.76 2.95
N PHE A 171 5.01 7.32 2.57
CA PHE A 171 6.00 6.87 3.54
C PHE A 171 6.57 8.03 4.39
N SER A 172 6.57 9.27 3.87
CA SER A 172 6.94 10.44 4.65
C SER A 172 6.02 10.65 5.86
N GLN A 173 4.72 10.36 5.75
CA GLN A 173 3.79 10.43 6.88
C GLN A 173 4.20 9.46 8.00
N VAL A 174 4.65 8.25 7.64
CA VAL A 174 5.18 7.26 8.60
C VAL A 174 6.42 7.81 9.33
N ILE A 175 7.33 8.47 8.63
CA ILE A 175 8.52 9.07 9.25
C ILE A 175 8.14 10.20 10.20
N VAL A 176 7.22 11.06 9.79
CA VAL A 176 6.76 12.21 10.59
C VAL A 176 6.06 11.74 11.87
N ILE A 177 5.14 10.76 11.78
CA ILE A 177 4.45 10.25 12.97
C ILE A 177 5.41 9.57 13.94
N LEU A 178 6.41 8.83 13.45
CA LEU A 178 7.43 8.19 14.30
C LEU A 178 8.32 9.23 14.99
N TRP A 179 8.67 10.32 14.31
CA TRP A 179 9.39 11.44 14.92
C TRP A 179 8.56 12.12 16.02
N LEU A 180 7.27 12.41 15.75
CA LEU A 180 6.36 12.99 16.70
C LEU A 180 6.14 12.07 17.91
N LEU A 181 5.95 10.78 17.69
CA LEU A 181 5.77 9.78 18.73
C LEU A 181 6.98 9.72 19.67
N ARG A 182 8.21 9.80 19.14
CA ARG A 182 9.42 9.85 19.98
C ARG A 182 9.41 11.08 20.91
N LYS A 183 8.96 12.24 20.40
CA LYS A 183 8.82 13.47 21.22
C LYS A 183 7.71 13.32 22.28
N ILE A 184 6.58 12.73 21.93
CA ILE A 184 5.49 12.44 22.87
C ILE A 184 5.97 11.49 23.96
N LYS A 185 6.64 10.41 23.60
CA LYS A 185 7.16 9.40 24.54
C LYS A 185 8.20 10.00 25.49
N ALA A 186 9.05 10.90 25.03
CA ALA A 186 10.00 11.62 25.87
C ALA A 186 9.30 12.49 26.94
N ARG A 187 8.15 13.11 26.60
CA ARG A 187 7.35 13.92 27.55
C ARG A 187 6.41 13.08 28.42
N ARG A 188 6.00 11.90 27.93
CA ARG A 188 5.09 10.96 28.62
C ARG A 188 5.70 9.56 28.70
N PRO A 189 6.71 9.33 29.54
CA PRO A 189 7.42 8.03 29.61
C PRO A 189 6.52 6.84 29.92
N ARG A 190 5.40 7.08 30.63
CA ARG A 190 4.42 6.04 31.02
C ARG A 190 3.46 5.63 29.90
N LEU A 191 3.54 6.24 28.69
CA LEU A 191 2.70 5.86 27.55
C LEU A 191 2.95 4.38 27.19
N GLY A 192 1.95 3.52 27.42
CA GLY A 192 2.01 2.09 27.14
C GLY A 192 1.79 1.77 25.66
N VAL A 193 1.86 0.48 25.33
CA VAL A 193 1.70 -0.02 23.94
C VAL A 193 0.39 0.47 23.30
N VAL A 194 -0.73 0.36 24.02
CA VAL A 194 -2.05 0.80 23.52
C VAL A 194 -2.02 2.30 23.18
N GLY A 195 -1.48 3.13 24.07
CA GLY A 195 -1.36 4.58 23.82
C GLY A 195 -0.45 4.90 22.63
N ILE A 196 0.62 4.13 22.43
CA ILE A 196 1.52 4.26 21.27
C ILE A 196 0.76 3.93 19.98
N VAL A 197 0.08 2.78 19.92
CA VAL A 197 -0.69 2.36 18.75
C VAL A 197 -1.82 3.34 18.45
N ALA A 198 -2.57 3.77 19.47
CA ALA A 198 -3.63 4.77 19.30
C ALA A 198 -3.09 6.11 18.76
N THR A 199 -1.93 6.56 19.25
CA THR A 199 -1.28 7.78 18.73
C THR A 199 -0.86 7.63 17.27
N ILE A 200 -0.33 6.47 16.89
CA ILE A 200 0.05 6.18 15.49
C ILE A 200 -1.20 6.20 14.61
N VAL A 201 -2.24 5.43 14.96
CA VAL A 201 -3.47 5.32 14.16
C VAL A 201 -4.14 6.69 14.03
N ALA A 202 -4.43 7.37 15.13
CA ALA A 202 -5.09 8.68 15.08
C ALA A 202 -4.26 9.74 14.35
N GLY A 203 -2.95 9.78 14.58
CA GLY A 203 -2.05 10.73 13.95
C GLY A 203 -1.92 10.50 12.45
N LEU A 204 -1.84 9.26 11.99
CA LEU A 204 -1.78 8.94 10.57
C LEU A 204 -3.13 9.13 9.87
N THR A 205 -4.25 8.75 10.50
CA THR A 205 -5.58 9.07 9.95
C THR A 205 -5.76 10.58 9.75
N LEU A 206 -5.39 11.39 10.74
CA LEU A 206 -5.47 12.85 10.62
C LEU A 206 -4.53 13.40 9.55
N SER A 207 -3.28 12.95 9.54
CA SER A 207 -2.29 13.35 8.53
C SER A 207 -2.76 13.04 7.12
N ASP A 208 -3.29 11.84 6.93
CA ASP A 208 -3.78 11.36 5.66
C ASP A 208 -5.01 12.15 5.19
N THR A 209 -5.99 12.36 6.09
CA THR A 209 -7.15 13.23 5.80
C THR A 209 -6.73 14.63 5.34
N LEU A 210 -5.67 15.21 5.93
CA LEU A 210 -5.18 16.53 5.55
C LEU A 210 -4.49 16.49 4.18
N VAL A 211 -3.64 15.49 3.93
CA VAL A 211 -2.95 15.33 2.64
C VAL A 211 -3.97 15.07 1.52
N GLU A 212 -4.90 14.14 1.73
CA GLU A 212 -6.00 13.84 0.82
C GLU A 212 -6.83 15.09 0.51
N GLY A 213 -7.22 15.84 1.54
CA GLY A 213 -8.00 17.06 1.39
C GLY A 213 -7.33 18.15 0.54
N LEU A 214 -6.01 18.18 0.51
CA LEU A 214 -5.25 19.08 -0.37
C LEU A 214 -5.18 18.55 -1.81
N VAL A 215 -4.86 17.25 -1.97
CA VAL A 215 -4.64 16.64 -3.29
C VAL A 215 -5.94 16.49 -4.07
N LEU A 216 -7.03 16.05 -3.45
CA LEU A 216 -8.34 15.89 -4.10
C LEU A 216 -8.85 17.19 -4.73
N ARG A 217 -8.61 18.34 -4.08
CA ARG A 217 -8.99 19.65 -4.64
C ARG A 217 -8.25 20.03 -5.92
N THR A 218 -7.10 19.44 -6.18
CA THR A 218 -6.40 19.62 -7.46
C THR A 218 -7.07 18.88 -8.61
N GLY A 219 -7.81 17.79 -8.31
CA GLY A 219 -8.42 16.93 -9.29
C GLY A 219 -7.44 15.94 -9.93
N VAL A 220 -6.34 15.62 -9.25
CA VAL A 220 -5.41 14.54 -9.63
C VAL A 220 -6.14 13.19 -9.58
N TYR A 221 -6.94 12.99 -8.55
CA TYR A 221 -7.82 11.83 -8.36
C TYR A 221 -9.06 12.25 -7.57
N ALA A 222 -10.03 11.36 -7.46
CA ALA A 222 -11.25 11.56 -6.69
C ALA A 222 -11.79 10.23 -6.16
N TYR A 223 -12.46 10.30 -5.02
CA TYR A 223 -13.21 9.18 -4.45
C TYR A 223 -14.71 9.34 -4.76
N PRO A 224 -15.22 8.76 -5.85
CA PRO A 224 -16.66 8.80 -6.13
C PRO A 224 -17.46 7.97 -5.13
N GLY A 225 -16.89 6.85 -4.65
CA GLY A 225 -17.52 5.98 -3.67
C GLY A 225 -17.30 6.44 -2.23
N GLY A 226 -18.37 6.40 -1.42
CA GLY A 226 -18.29 6.70 0.01
C GLY A 226 -19.67 6.60 0.67
N ILE A 227 -19.68 6.36 1.98
CA ILE A 227 -20.90 6.40 2.80
C ILE A 227 -21.03 7.85 3.31
N ARG A 228 -22.06 8.57 2.89
CA ARG A 228 -22.26 10.01 3.18
C ARG A 228 -22.13 10.35 4.67
N ALA A 229 -22.66 9.50 5.54
CA ALA A 229 -22.62 9.71 6.98
C ALA A 229 -21.21 9.78 7.58
N ILE A 230 -20.21 9.22 6.90
CA ILE A 230 -18.80 9.20 7.31
C ILE A 230 -17.89 9.73 6.21
N THR A 231 -18.38 10.68 5.42
CA THR A 231 -17.62 11.30 4.33
C THR A 231 -17.59 12.80 4.53
N LEU A 232 -16.41 13.40 4.58
CA LEU A 232 -16.25 14.85 4.60
C LEU A 232 -16.57 15.41 3.20
N PHE A 233 -17.25 16.54 3.15
CA PHE A 233 -17.70 17.17 1.90
C PHE A 233 -18.52 16.21 1.02
N ALA A 234 -19.38 15.39 1.65
CA ALA A 234 -20.18 14.39 0.97
C ALA A 234 -21.04 15.01 -0.15
N GLY A 235 -20.97 14.44 -1.35
CA GLY A 235 -21.67 14.95 -2.54
C GLY A 235 -20.84 15.90 -3.40
N GLU A 236 -19.66 16.31 -2.95
CA GLU A 236 -18.72 17.09 -3.74
C GLU A 236 -17.73 16.18 -4.48
N THR A 237 -17.23 16.63 -5.64
CA THR A 237 -16.25 15.87 -6.41
C THR A 237 -14.90 15.69 -5.72
N TYR A 238 -14.65 16.43 -4.64
CA TYR A 238 -13.47 16.35 -3.77
C TYR A 238 -13.80 15.80 -2.38
N GLN A 239 -14.87 15.02 -2.25
CA GLN A 239 -15.25 14.36 -0.99
C GLN A 239 -14.14 13.45 -0.47
N ILE A 240 -14.08 13.27 0.86
CA ILE A 240 -13.08 12.44 1.55
C ILE A 240 -13.83 11.40 2.39
N PRO A 241 -13.92 10.15 1.95
CA PRO A 241 -14.45 9.07 2.78
C PRO A 241 -13.52 8.82 3.97
N LEU A 242 -14.00 9.03 5.21
CA LEU A 242 -13.19 8.78 6.42
C LEU A 242 -12.86 7.29 6.60
N SER A 243 -13.62 6.38 5.98
CA SER A 243 -13.28 4.97 5.91
C SER A 243 -11.94 4.76 5.17
N GLU A 244 -11.71 5.51 4.10
CA GLU A 244 -10.46 5.43 3.34
C GLU A 244 -9.29 5.89 4.19
N THR A 245 -9.33 7.11 4.73
CA THR A 245 -8.22 7.65 5.52
C THR A 245 -7.94 6.87 6.80
N LEU A 246 -8.97 6.23 7.39
CA LEU A 246 -8.80 5.33 8.54
C LEU A 246 -8.14 4.01 8.13
N LEU A 247 -8.60 3.39 7.05
CA LEU A 247 -8.06 2.10 6.60
C LEU A 247 -6.66 2.26 6.02
N PHE A 248 -6.46 3.23 5.13
CA PHE A 248 -5.17 3.50 4.52
C PHE A 248 -4.21 4.14 5.52
N GLY A 249 -4.51 5.37 5.95
CA GLY A 249 -3.65 6.12 6.87
C GLY A 249 -3.53 5.46 8.23
N GLY A 250 -4.66 5.22 8.90
CA GLY A 250 -4.68 4.68 10.25
C GLY A 250 -4.17 3.25 10.38
N PHE A 251 -4.67 2.32 9.58
CA PHE A 251 -4.38 0.91 9.75
C PHE A 251 -3.21 0.43 8.89
N ALA A 252 -3.22 0.67 7.59
CA ALA A 252 -2.15 0.16 6.72
C ALA A 252 -0.83 0.87 6.98
N LEU A 253 -0.79 2.21 6.93
CA LEU A 253 0.42 2.95 7.29
C LEU A 253 0.75 2.82 8.77
N GLY A 254 -0.27 2.72 9.63
CA GLY A 254 -0.12 2.44 11.06
C GLY A 254 0.61 1.13 11.33
N ALA A 255 0.30 0.06 10.57
CA ALA A 255 1.02 -1.21 10.66
C ALA A 255 2.50 -1.08 10.27
N ILE A 256 2.81 -0.32 9.21
CA ILE A 256 4.19 -0.01 8.80
C ILE A 256 4.91 0.77 9.89
N ALA A 257 4.25 1.78 10.48
CA ALA A 257 4.79 2.56 11.58
C ALA A 257 5.04 1.69 12.82
N CYS A 258 4.11 0.82 13.19
CA CYS A 258 4.27 -0.13 14.29
C CYS A 258 5.43 -1.10 14.03
N LEU A 259 5.53 -1.65 12.82
CA LEU A 259 6.64 -2.52 12.42
C LEU A 259 8.00 -1.80 12.54
N SER A 260 8.04 -0.52 12.20
CA SER A 260 9.24 0.31 12.31
C SER A 260 9.56 0.70 13.76
N TYR A 261 8.55 0.91 14.61
CA TYR A 261 8.73 1.38 15.99
C TYR A 261 9.07 0.26 16.95
N PHE A 262 8.33 -0.86 16.91
CA PHE A 262 8.49 -1.97 17.85
C PHE A 262 9.62 -2.90 17.42
N ARG A 263 10.78 -2.76 18.06
CA ARG A 263 11.97 -3.57 17.81
C ARG A 263 12.46 -4.24 19.07
N ASP A 264 13.13 -5.37 18.91
CA ASP A 264 13.83 -6.03 20.01
C ASP A 264 15.14 -5.30 20.34
N ASP A 265 15.81 -5.74 21.43
CA ASP A 265 17.09 -5.18 21.91
C ASP A 265 18.22 -5.23 20.85
N ARG A 266 18.04 -6.02 19.81
CA ARG A 266 18.96 -6.11 18.66
C ARG A 266 18.53 -5.26 17.46
N GLY A 267 17.53 -4.40 17.64
CA GLY A 267 16.98 -3.54 16.61
C GLY A 267 16.19 -4.27 15.50
N ARG A 268 15.76 -5.53 15.74
CA ARG A 268 15.01 -6.34 14.77
C ARG A 268 13.51 -6.18 14.97
N THR A 269 12.79 -6.17 13.87
CA THR A 269 11.34 -6.23 13.87
C THR A 269 10.83 -7.62 14.25
N ILE A 270 9.53 -7.73 14.55
CA ILE A 270 8.89 -9.01 14.88
C ILE A 270 9.02 -10.03 13.74
N VAL A 271 8.98 -9.59 12.49
CA VAL A 271 9.04 -10.46 11.30
C VAL A 271 10.45 -11.01 11.04
N GLU A 272 11.49 -10.36 11.54
CA GLU A 272 12.89 -10.79 11.44
C GLU A 272 13.27 -11.87 12.49
N ARG A 273 12.37 -12.19 13.43
CA ARG A 273 12.67 -13.16 14.48
C ARG A 273 12.97 -14.54 13.89
N GLY A 274 14.05 -15.14 14.38
CA GLY A 274 14.55 -16.42 13.88
C GLY A 274 15.64 -16.30 12.82
N ILE A 275 15.98 -15.11 12.30
CA ILE A 275 17.03 -14.93 11.28
C ILE A 275 18.41 -15.42 11.74
N SER A 276 18.75 -15.27 13.04
CA SER A 276 20.02 -15.69 13.59
C SER A 276 20.22 -17.21 13.59
N THR A 277 19.13 -17.99 13.55
CA THR A 277 19.19 -19.47 13.54
C THR A 277 19.36 -20.07 12.14
N LEU A 278 19.34 -19.23 11.10
CA LEU A 278 19.51 -19.69 9.73
C LEU A 278 20.99 -19.84 9.40
N HIS A 279 21.36 -21.00 8.84
CA HIS A 279 22.72 -21.29 8.35
C HIS A 279 22.93 -20.68 6.96
N LEU A 280 22.87 -19.35 6.85
CA LEU A 280 23.03 -18.58 5.62
C LEU A 280 24.20 -17.60 5.76
N SER A 281 24.84 -17.27 4.63
CA SER A 281 25.80 -16.18 4.55
C SER A 281 25.15 -14.84 4.98
N PHE A 282 25.95 -13.84 5.27
CA PHE A 282 25.45 -12.50 5.60
C PHE A 282 24.53 -11.96 4.50
N LYS A 283 24.93 -12.06 3.22
CA LYS A 283 24.11 -11.62 2.08
C LYS A 283 22.79 -12.39 1.99
N GLY A 284 22.81 -13.70 2.17
CA GLY A 284 21.59 -14.53 2.22
C GLY A 284 20.63 -14.11 3.33
N LYS A 285 21.16 -13.81 4.53
CA LYS A 285 20.33 -13.26 5.63
C LYS A 285 19.74 -11.89 5.30
N GLN A 286 20.46 -11.01 4.59
CA GLN A 286 19.91 -9.72 4.16
C GLN A 286 18.75 -9.89 3.18
N VAL A 287 18.86 -10.80 2.21
CA VAL A 287 17.76 -11.11 1.28
C VAL A 287 16.54 -11.66 2.02
N VAL A 288 16.72 -12.64 2.91
CA VAL A 288 15.62 -13.22 3.69
C VAL A 288 14.95 -12.16 4.60
N LYS A 289 15.73 -11.26 5.21
CA LYS A 289 15.20 -10.13 5.99
C LYS A 289 14.36 -9.19 5.13
N PHE A 290 14.88 -8.79 3.98
CA PHE A 290 14.16 -7.91 3.07
C PHE A 290 12.84 -8.55 2.63
N LEU A 291 12.86 -9.80 2.19
CA LEU A 291 11.66 -10.52 1.78
C LEU A 291 10.65 -10.68 2.93
N ALA A 292 11.11 -10.89 4.16
CA ALA A 292 10.22 -10.97 5.32
C ALA A 292 9.54 -9.64 5.62
N ILE A 293 10.27 -8.52 5.57
CA ILE A 293 9.73 -7.17 5.74
C ILE A 293 8.78 -6.84 4.60
N TYR A 294 9.17 -7.13 3.37
CA TYR A 294 8.37 -6.95 2.16
C TYR A 294 7.04 -7.71 2.26
N GLY A 295 7.10 -9.01 2.56
CA GLY A 295 5.91 -9.84 2.71
C GLY A 295 4.94 -9.34 3.79
N ALA A 296 5.47 -8.90 4.92
CA ALA A 296 4.64 -8.38 6.01
C ALA A 296 3.97 -7.05 5.66
N ILE A 297 4.70 -6.13 5.02
CA ILE A 297 4.17 -4.82 4.62
C ILE A 297 3.09 -4.99 3.54
N HIS A 298 3.38 -5.73 2.48
CA HIS A 298 2.42 -5.94 1.39
C HIS A 298 1.19 -6.74 1.82
N LEU A 299 1.37 -7.84 2.58
CA LEU A 299 0.23 -8.59 3.09
C LEU A 299 -0.59 -7.77 4.09
N GLY A 300 0.07 -7.03 4.98
CA GLY A 300 -0.59 -6.11 5.90
C GLY A 300 -1.41 -5.05 5.16
N PHE A 301 -0.86 -4.46 4.10
CA PHE A 301 -1.55 -3.48 3.27
C PHE A 301 -2.81 -4.06 2.60
N VAL A 302 -2.70 -5.24 2.02
CA VAL A 302 -3.85 -5.93 1.40
C VAL A 302 -4.94 -6.27 2.42
N VAL A 303 -4.56 -6.81 3.58
CA VAL A 303 -5.52 -7.27 4.60
C VAL A 303 -6.16 -6.11 5.36
N LEU A 304 -5.39 -5.07 5.70
CA LEU A 304 -5.87 -3.98 6.56
C LEU A 304 -6.55 -2.85 5.78
N TYR A 305 -6.30 -2.76 4.47
CA TYR A 305 -6.84 -1.70 3.63
C TYR A 305 -7.61 -2.24 2.42
N MET A 306 -6.96 -2.98 1.52
CA MET A 306 -7.58 -3.35 0.25
C MET A 306 -8.82 -4.23 0.40
N PHE A 307 -8.80 -5.23 1.27
CA PHE A 307 -9.96 -6.09 1.50
C PHE A 307 -11.13 -5.36 2.18
N PRO A 308 -10.92 -4.63 3.29
CA PRO A 308 -12.01 -3.84 3.89
C PRO A 308 -12.58 -2.81 2.92
N GLN A 309 -11.74 -2.18 2.09
CA GLN A 309 -12.18 -1.18 1.11
C GLN A 309 -13.14 -1.76 0.07
N GLN A 310 -13.04 -3.06 -0.28
CA GLN A 310 -14.01 -3.71 -1.18
C GLN A 310 -15.43 -3.66 -0.61
N TRP A 311 -15.57 -3.83 0.71
CA TRP A 311 -16.87 -3.73 1.36
C TRP A 311 -17.44 -2.31 1.26
N PHE A 312 -16.63 -1.28 1.57
CA PHE A 312 -17.05 0.11 1.43
C PHE A 312 -17.43 0.45 -0.02
N GLY A 313 -16.64 -0.02 -1.00
CA GLY A 313 -16.92 0.17 -2.41
C GLY A 313 -18.29 -0.36 -2.86
N THR A 314 -18.73 -1.49 -2.29
CA THR A 314 -20.05 -2.08 -2.62
C THR A 314 -21.22 -1.47 -1.83
N HIS A 315 -20.94 -0.69 -0.78
CA HIS A 315 -21.95 -0.06 0.09
C HIS A 315 -21.92 1.49 0.00
N SER A 316 -21.33 2.03 -1.05
CA SER A 316 -21.27 3.47 -1.28
C SER A 316 -22.65 4.07 -1.55
N ASP A 317 -22.84 5.31 -1.14
CA ASP A 317 -23.96 6.15 -1.56
C ASP A 317 -23.80 6.60 -3.03
N PRO A 318 -24.83 7.17 -3.67
CA PRO A 318 -24.74 7.70 -5.02
C PRO A 318 -23.56 8.64 -5.22
N PHE A 319 -22.85 8.46 -6.32
CA PHE A 319 -21.67 9.27 -6.64
C PHE A 319 -22.03 10.75 -6.75
N PRO A 320 -21.12 11.66 -6.36
CA PRO A 320 -21.28 13.08 -6.62
C PRO A 320 -21.51 13.33 -8.12
N PRO A 321 -22.45 14.20 -8.51
CA PRO A 321 -22.66 14.57 -9.90
C PRO A 321 -21.51 15.46 -10.39
N GLY A 322 -21.37 15.55 -11.72
CA GLY A 322 -20.49 16.55 -12.35
C GLY A 322 -19.03 16.16 -12.50
N TYR A 323 -18.68 14.87 -12.38
CA TYR A 323 -17.35 14.41 -12.76
C TYR A 323 -17.12 14.59 -14.27
N PRO A 324 -16.01 15.23 -14.68
CA PRO A 324 -15.68 15.40 -16.09
C PRO A 324 -15.26 14.08 -16.75
N SER A 325 -15.27 14.03 -18.08
CA SER A 325 -14.92 12.84 -18.87
C SER A 325 -13.55 12.27 -18.50
N TYR A 326 -12.58 13.12 -18.26
CA TYR A 326 -11.22 12.73 -17.90
C TYR A 326 -11.07 12.13 -16.49
N MET A 327 -12.15 12.10 -15.69
CA MET A 327 -12.24 11.36 -14.42
C MET A 327 -13.03 10.07 -14.60
N VAL A 328 -14.19 10.17 -15.25
CA VAL A 328 -15.06 9.01 -15.58
C VAL A 328 -14.44 8.14 -16.67
N ASN A 329 -13.53 8.71 -17.47
CA ASN A 329 -12.77 8.02 -18.51
C ASN A 329 -13.69 7.28 -19.52
N ASP A 330 -14.78 7.94 -19.90
CA ASP A 330 -15.76 7.45 -20.88
C ASP A 330 -16.46 6.12 -20.49
N MET A 331 -16.45 5.77 -19.21
CA MET A 331 -17.16 4.58 -18.72
C MET A 331 -18.68 4.70 -18.79
N CYS A 332 -19.20 5.92 -19.04
CA CYS A 332 -20.63 6.22 -19.13
C CYS A 332 -21.07 6.69 -20.52
N SER A 333 -20.22 6.64 -21.54
CA SER A 333 -20.60 7.08 -22.87
C SER A 333 -21.49 6.08 -23.59
N SER A 334 -22.19 6.55 -24.64
CA SER A 334 -22.99 5.72 -25.51
C SER A 334 -22.20 4.66 -26.30
N GLY A 335 -20.84 4.74 -26.26
CA GLY A 335 -19.91 3.75 -26.79
C GLY A 335 -19.38 2.75 -25.76
N ALA A 336 -19.92 2.73 -24.56
CA ALA A 336 -19.45 1.86 -23.47
C ALA A 336 -19.92 0.39 -23.59
N ASP A 337 -20.05 -0.13 -24.79
CA ASP A 337 -20.34 -1.55 -25.12
C ASP A 337 -21.51 -2.16 -24.31
N GLY A 338 -22.53 -1.36 -23.98
CA GLY A 338 -23.71 -1.78 -23.23
C GLY A 338 -23.53 -1.97 -21.74
N HIS A 339 -22.37 -1.59 -21.18
CA HIS A 339 -22.14 -1.68 -19.73
C HIS A 339 -22.78 -0.53 -18.95
N THR A 340 -23.28 -0.84 -17.76
CA THR A 340 -23.83 0.15 -16.83
C THR A 340 -22.72 1.10 -16.36
N CYS A 341 -23.04 2.39 -16.26
CA CYS A 341 -22.14 3.39 -15.68
C CYS A 341 -21.69 2.98 -14.28
N PRO A 342 -20.45 3.30 -13.88
CA PRO A 342 -20.01 3.12 -12.52
C PRO A 342 -20.95 3.80 -11.52
N GLY A 343 -21.29 3.10 -10.45
CA GLY A 343 -22.19 3.61 -9.41
C GLY A 343 -22.21 2.70 -8.21
N PRO A 344 -22.95 3.07 -7.17
CA PRO A 344 -23.07 2.26 -5.95
C PRO A 344 -23.55 0.85 -6.26
N GLY A 345 -22.85 -0.15 -5.77
CA GLY A 345 -23.20 -1.55 -5.97
C GLY A 345 -23.10 -2.06 -7.41
N VAL A 346 -22.64 -1.23 -8.35
CA VAL A 346 -22.37 -1.66 -9.73
C VAL A 346 -20.99 -2.33 -9.77
N PRO A 347 -20.93 -3.65 -9.99
CA PRO A 347 -19.65 -4.34 -10.05
C PRO A 347 -18.85 -3.92 -11.30
N MET A 348 -17.52 -3.98 -11.19
CA MET A 348 -16.66 -3.83 -12.34
C MET A 348 -17.02 -4.89 -13.39
N PRO A 349 -17.27 -4.51 -14.67
CA PRO A 349 -17.60 -5.44 -15.72
C PRO A 349 -16.53 -6.51 -15.88
N ARG A 350 -16.94 -7.76 -16.00
CA ARG A 350 -16.06 -8.89 -16.27
C ARG A 350 -16.65 -9.68 -17.46
N PRO A 351 -15.83 -10.17 -18.40
CA PRO A 351 -16.35 -11.02 -19.45
C PRO A 351 -17.05 -12.24 -18.84
N ALA A 352 -18.17 -12.62 -19.43
CA ALA A 352 -18.82 -13.88 -19.09
C ALA A 352 -17.78 -15.00 -19.19
N ARG A 353 -17.73 -15.90 -18.21
CA ARG A 353 -16.90 -17.10 -18.34
C ARG A 353 -17.39 -17.82 -19.59
N SER A 354 -16.49 -18.04 -20.53
CA SER A 354 -16.78 -18.96 -21.65
C SER A 354 -17.24 -20.29 -21.04
N PRO A 355 -18.35 -20.86 -21.49
CA PRO A 355 -18.85 -22.14 -20.97
C PRO A 355 -17.83 -23.28 -21.13
#